data_03f2a3a477efdf596fae20633b29911d
#
_entry.id   03f2a3a477efdf596fae20633b29911d
#
_cell.length_a   1.000
_cell.length_b   1.000
_cell.length_c   1.000
_cell.angle_alpha   90.00
_cell.angle_beta   90.00
_cell.angle_gamma   90.00
#
_symmetry.space_group_name_H-M   'P 1'
#
loop_
_entity.id
_entity.type
_entity.pdbx_description
1 polymer ?
#
loop_
_entity_poly.entity_id
_entity_poly.type
_entity_poly.pdbx_seq_one_letter_code
_entity_poly.pdbx_strand_id
1 'polypeptide(L)'
;MSEKNIRSAMNTMTHGVYVIGTHADGKYNLMTAAWLSQVSGRPPMLMAAVSKSHYTAELLKASSRFSVSVLTKDQRETALKCGSVSGRKKDKLAEVDVEFTEEGLPFIKGAA
;
A
#
# COMPACT_ATOMS: atom_id res chain seq x y z
N MET A 1 -31.67 4.92 -5.02
CA MET A 1 -30.56 4.40 -5.87
C MET A 1 -30.16 3.02 -5.36
N SER A 2 -30.00 2.07 -6.24
CA SER A 2 -29.60 0.71 -5.84
C SER A 2 -28.13 0.61 -5.47
N GLU A 3 -27.77 -0.36 -4.66
CA GLU A 3 -26.38 -0.65 -4.34
C GLU A 3 -25.55 -0.92 -5.60
N LYS A 4 -26.12 -1.62 -6.59
CA LYS A 4 -25.48 -1.92 -7.85
C LYS A 4 -25.13 -0.62 -8.61
N ASN A 5 -26.03 0.35 -8.65
CA ASN A 5 -25.80 1.62 -9.32
C ASN A 5 -24.73 2.46 -8.61
N ILE A 6 -24.73 2.45 -7.30
CA ILE A 6 -23.71 3.14 -6.50
C ILE A 6 -22.33 2.53 -6.76
N ARG A 7 -22.24 1.20 -6.72
CA ARG A 7 -20.99 0.49 -6.97
C ARG A 7 -20.45 0.75 -8.38
N SER A 8 -21.34 0.72 -9.38
CA SER A 8 -20.96 1.03 -10.77
C SER A 8 -20.40 2.44 -10.92
N ALA A 9 -21.03 3.44 -10.29
CA ALA A 9 -20.54 4.80 -10.29
C ALA A 9 -19.17 4.93 -9.61
N MET A 10 -18.99 4.27 -8.47
CA MET A 10 -17.72 4.29 -7.73
C MET A 10 -16.59 3.67 -8.55
N ASN A 11 -16.87 2.63 -9.33
CA ASN A 11 -15.87 1.98 -10.17
C ASN A 11 -15.37 2.86 -11.32
N THR A 12 -16.05 3.98 -11.61
CA THR A 12 -15.56 4.93 -12.62
C THR A 12 -14.57 5.95 -12.05
N MET A 13 -14.40 5.99 -10.73
CA MET A 13 -13.47 6.91 -10.10
C MET A 13 -12.03 6.52 -10.41
N THR A 14 -11.22 7.53 -10.74
CA THR A 14 -9.80 7.31 -11.01
C THR A 14 -9.02 7.16 -9.73
N HIS A 15 -8.16 6.16 -9.68
CA HIS A 15 -7.27 5.91 -8.55
C HIS A 15 -5.82 5.85 -9.01
N GLY A 16 -4.91 6.31 -8.17
CA GLY A 16 -3.50 6.00 -8.33
C GLY A 16 -3.22 4.57 -7.90
N VAL A 17 -2.00 4.10 -8.14
CA VAL A 17 -1.54 2.80 -7.66
C VAL A 17 -0.33 3.02 -6.76
N TYR A 18 -0.41 2.52 -5.55
CA TYR A 18 0.57 2.74 -4.50
C TYR A 18 0.98 1.43 -3.85
N VAL A 19 2.14 1.42 -3.22
CA VAL A 19 2.54 0.31 -2.36
C VAL A 19 2.76 0.85 -0.96
N ILE A 20 2.07 0.26 0.01
CA ILE A 20 2.22 0.57 1.43
C ILE A 20 3.23 -0.41 2.02
N GLY A 21 4.30 0.13 2.60
CA GLY A 21 5.32 -0.66 3.27
C GLY A 21 5.18 -0.57 4.78
N THR A 22 5.26 -1.71 5.45
CA THR A 22 5.13 -1.80 6.90
C THR A 22 6.22 -2.67 7.51
N HIS A 23 6.54 -2.39 8.77
CA HIS A 23 7.51 -3.16 9.55
C HIS A 23 7.11 -3.16 11.02
N ALA A 24 7.06 -4.32 11.64
CA ALA A 24 6.85 -4.47 13.08
C ALA A 24 7.41 -5.80 13.55
N ASP A 25 8.10 -5.80 14.68
CA ASP A 25 8.62 -7.01 15.34
C ASP A 25 9.45 -7.91 14.41
N GLY A 26 10.31 -7.30 13.60
CA GLY A 26 11.15 -8.03 12.63
C GLY A 26 10.42 -8.53 11.40
N LYS A 27 9.14 -8.21 11.26
CA LYS A 27 8.31 -8.60 10.11
C LYS A 27 8.10 -7.42 9.17
N TYR A 28 8.18 -7.66 7.88
CA TYR A 28 8.02 -6.66 6.83
C TYR A 28 6.89 -7.05 5.90
N ASN A 29 6.21 -6.06 5.34
CA ASN A 29 5.21 -6.33 4.31
C ASN A 29 5.12 -5.18 3.31
N LEU A 30 4.68 -5.50 2.11
CA LEU A 30 4.34 -4.58 1.03
C LEU A 30 2.94 -4.90 0.57
N MET A 31 2.10 -3.88 0.41
CA MET A 31 0.72 -4.07 -0.04
C MET A 31 0.39 -3.05 -1.12
N THR A 32 -0.07 -3.51 -2.28
CA THR A 32 -0.59 -2.64 -3.32
C THR A 32 -1.93 -2.06 -2.87
N ALA A 33 -2.08 -0.74 -3.00
CA ALA A 33 -3.27 -0.03 -2.57
C ALA A 33 -3.69 0.99 -3.62
N ALA A 34 -5.00 1.16 -3.78
CA ALA A 34 -5.59 2.21 -4.60
C ALA A 34 -6.36 3.22 -3.76
N TRP A 35 -6.81 2.83 -2.58
CA TRP A 35 -7.62 3.69 -1.70
C TRP A 35 -6.73 4.50 -0.76
N LEU A 36 -6.03 5.45 -1.35
CA LEU A 36 -5.10 6.32 -0.67
C LEU A 36 -5.21 7.71 -1.27
N SER A 37 -5.23 8.74 -0.45
CA SER A 37 -5.34 10.11 -0.92
C SER A 37 -4.67 11.09 0.04
N GLN A 38 -4.16 12.18 -0.54
CA GLN A 38 -3.77 13.33 0.24
C GLN A 38 -5.03 14.01 0.77
N VAL A 39 -5.07 14.30 2.05
CA VAL A 39 -6.23 14.93 2.70
C VAL A 39 -5.90 16.26 3.37
N SER A 40 -4.63 16.66 3.43
CA SER A 40 -4.21 17.96 3.94
C SER A 40 -2.85 18.33 3.38
N GLY A 41 -2.64 19.62 3.11
CA GLY A 41 -1.35 20.14 2.68
C GLY A 41 -0.51 20.70 3.84
N ARG A 42 -1.17 21.24 4.87
CA ARG A 42 -0.53 21.82 6.05
C ARG A 42 -1.31 21.51 7.32
N PRO A 43 -0.86 20.55 8.15
CA PRO A 43 0.30 19.67 7.92
C PRO A 43 0.05 18.69 6.76
N PRO A 44 1.08 18.18 6.11
CA PRO A 44 0.89 17.20 5.06
C PRO A 44 0.34 15.90 5.66
N MET A 45 -0.82 15.46 5.15
CA MET A 45 -1.51 14.28 5.66
C MET A 45 -2.03 13.43 4.52
N LEU A 46 -1.92 12.13 4.70
CA LEU A 46 -2.48 11.13 3.79
C LEU A 46 -3.50 10.28 4.54
N MET A 47 -4.49 9.80 3.82
CA MET A 47 -5.44 8.82 4.31
C MET A 47 -5.33 7.56 3.46
N ALA A 48 -5.22 6.41 4.11
CA ALA A 48 -5.24 5.12 3.45
C ALA A 48 -6.31 4.25 4.08
N ALA A 49 -7.13 3.61 3.25
CA ALA A 49 -8.13 2.66 3.72
C ALA A 49 -7.54 1.25 3.63
N VAL A 50 -7.33 0.63 4.77
CA VAL A 50 -6.73 -0.72 4.86
C VAL A 50 -7.72 -1.66 5.54
N SER A 51 -8.06 -2.76 4.86
CA SER A 51 -8.96 -3.75 5.44
C SER A 51 -8.35 -4.40 6.68
N LYS A 52 -9.16 -4.57 7.71
CA LYS A 52 -8.73 -5.21 8.97
C LYS A 52 -8.23 -6.64 8.78
N SER A 53 -8.62 -7.29 7.69
CA SER A 53 -8.19 -8.66 7.38
C SER A 53 -6.81 -8.73 6.73
N HIS A 54 -6.27 -7.60 6.27
CA HIS A 54 -4.96 -7.58 5.63
C HIS A 54 -3.81 -7.69 6.65
N TYR A 55 -2.75 -8.36 6.25
CA TYR A 55 -1.54 -8.47 7.06
C TYR A 55 -0.95 -7.10 7.39
N THR A 56 -1.03 -6.15 6.44
CA THR A 56 -0.62 -4.76 6.64
C THR A 56 -1.31 -4.14 7.87
N ALA A 57 -2.61 -4.39 8.04
CA ALA A 57 -3.36 -3.86 9.19
C ALA A 57 -2.80 -4.37 10.51
N GLU A 58 -2.40 -5.64 10.54
CA GLU A 58 -1.79 -6.27 11.71
C GLU A 58 -0.47 -5.59 12.09
N LEU A 59 0.41 -5.36 11.10
CA LEU A 59 1.68 -4.68 11.33
C LEU A 59 1.50 -3.21 11.71
N LEU A 60 0.50 -2.53 11.14
CA LEU A 60 0.18 -1.14 11.47
C LEU A 60 -0.26 -0.98 12.92
N LYS A 61 -1.03 -1.92 13.46
CA LYS A 61 -1.43 -1.90 14.86
C LYS A 61 -0.22 -2.00 15.79
N ALA A 62 0.79 -2.73 15.39
CA ALA A 62 1.98 -2.93 16.21
C ALA A 62 2.98 -1.76 16.13
N SER A 63 3.12 -1.11 14.97
CA SER A 63 4.14 -0.08 14.75
C SER A 63 3.62 1.33 14.57
N SER A 64 2.39 1.50 14.12
CA SER A 64 1.75 2.80 13.82
C SER A 64 2.50 3.62 12.74
N ARG A 65 3.32 2.98 11.92
CA ARG A 65 4.10 3.63 10.87
C ARG A 65 4.01 2.87 9.55
N PHE A 66 4.04 3.62 8.46
CA PHE A 66 4.07 3.03 7.12
C PHE A 66 4.76 3.96 6.13
N SER A 67 5.29 3.38 5.06
CA SER A 67 5.78 4.11 3.90
C SER A 67 4.76 4.04 2.77
N VAL A 68 4.83 5.00 1.84
CA VAL A 68 4.00 5.00 0.63
C VAL A 68 4.92 5.18 -0.56
N SER A 69 4.83 4.26 -1.52
CA SER A 69 5.50 4.38 -2.81
C SER A 69 4.45 4.67 -3.88
N VAL A 70 4.65 5.75 -4.63
CA VAL A 70 3.80 6.09 -5.77
C VAL A 70 4.38 5.39 -6.99
N LEU A 71 3.69 4.38 -7.52
CA LEU A 71 4.21 3.59 -8.62
C LEU A 71 4.13 4.32 -9.96
N THR A 72 5.13 4.10 -10.80
CA THR A 72 5.16 4.60 -12.17
C THR A 72 4.49 3.60 -13.11
N LYS A 73 4.26 4.01 -14.37
CA LYS A 73 3.68 3.13 -15.40
C LYS A 73 4.49 1.85 -15.62
N ASP A 74 5.79 1.92 -15.43
CA ASP A 74 6.69 0.79 -15.69
C ASP A 74 6.71 -0.22 -14.53
N GLN A 75 6.00 0.06 -13.45
CA GLN A 75 6.00 -0.77 -12.23
C GLN A 75 4.74 -1.61 -12.07
N ARG A 76 4.06 -1.94 -13.16
CA ARG A 76 2.86 -2.78 -13.12
C ARG A 76 3.14 -4.16 -12.51
N GLU A 77 4.26 -4.76 -12.87
CA GLU A 77 4.63 -6.08 -12.33
C GLU A 77 4.84 -6.03 -10.82
N THR A 78 5.48 -4.96 -10.33
CA THR A 78 5.64 -4.71 -8.90
C THR A 78 4.28 -4.63 -8.19
N ALA A 79 3.32 -3.89 -8.79
CA ALA A 79 1.97 -3.77 -8.24
C ALA A 79 1.29 -5.12 -8.12
N LEU A 80 1.42 -5.98 -9.14
CA LEU A 80 0.83 -7.32 -9.13
C LEU A 80 1.47 -8.21 -8.06
N LYS A 81 2.79 -8.20 -7.95
CA LYS A 81 3.51 -9.00 -6.95
C LYS A 81 3.15 -8.60 -5.52
N CYS A 82 2.98 -7.31 -5.25
CA CYS A 82 2.62 -6.82 -3.92
C CYS A 82 1.13 -6.96 -3.60
N GLY A 83 0.28 -7.07 -4.60
CA GLY A 83 -1.17 -7.06 -4.45
C GLY A 83 -1.88 -8.40 -4.56
N SER A 84 -1.23 -9.42 -5.13
CA SER A 84 -1.90 -10.69 -5.45
C SER A 84 -1.82 -11.75 -4.36
N VAL A 85 -0.94 -11.60 -3.37
CA VAL A 85 -0.74 -12.58 -2.29
C VAL A 85 -0.59 -11.88 -0.95
N SER A 86 -1.08 -12.50 0.12
CA SER A 86 -0.85 -11.99 1.48
C SER A 86 0.61 -12.17 1.92
N GLY A 87 1.13 -11.19 2.65
CA GLY A 87 2.46 -11.26 3.26
C GLY A 87 2.59 -12.36 4.30
N ARG A 88 1.47 -12.89 4.80
CA ARG A 88 1.47 -14.08 5.68
C ARG A 88 1.89 -15.34 4.94
N LYS A 89 1.63 -15.39 3.63
CA LYS A 89 1.90 -16.59 2.80
C LYS A 89 3.20 -16.50 2.04
N LYS A 90 3.70 -15.29 1.78
CA LYS A 90 4.85 -15.07 0.92
C LYS A 90 5.61 -13.81 1.33
N ASP A 91 6.94 -13.90 1.34
CA ASP A 91 7.80 -12.74 1.54
C ASP A 91 7.88 -11.93 0.25
N LYS A 92 7.10 -10.85 0.17
CA LYS A 92 7.03 -10.00 -1.01
C LYS A 92 8.32 -9.20 -1.24
N LEU A 93 9.10 -8.94 -0.19
CA LEU A 93 10.35 -8.19 -0.32
C LEU A 93 11.40 -8.94 -1.15
N ALA A 94 11.33 -10.27 -1.17
CA ALA A 94 12.21 -11.10 -1.98
C ALA A 94 11.88 -11.04 -3.47
N GLU A 95 10.70 -10.54 -3.83
CA GLU A 95 10.17 -10.56 -5.19
C GLU A 95 10.33 -9.24 -5.93
N VAL A 96 10.62 -8.15 -5.24
CA VAL A 96 10.70 -6.80 -5.81
C VAL A 96 11.92 -6.07 -5.26
N ASP A 97 12.35 -5.02 -5.98
CA ASP A 97 13.46 -4.19 -5.54
C ASP A 97 12.98 -3.18 -4.50
N VAL A 98 13.52 -3.27 -3.30
CA VAL A 98 13.15 -2.38 -2.19
C VAL A 98 14.36 -1.63 -1.65
N GLU A 99 14.07 -0.46 -1.05
CA GLU A 99 14.98 0.28 -0.20
C GLU A 99 14.30 0.46 1.15
N PHE A 100 15.03 0.98 2.13
CA PHE A 100 14.49 1.17 3.48
C PHE A 100 14.67 2.61 3.94
N THR A 101 13.67 3.14 4.63
CA THR A 101 13.77 4.46 5.27
C THR A 101 14.68 4.38 6.49
N GLU A 102 15.02 5.54 7.08
CA GLU A 102 15.81 5.57 8.31
C GLU A 102 15.13 4.81 9.45
N GLU A 103 13.79 4.81 9.47
CA GLU A 103 12.99 4.09 10.47
C GLU A 103 12.84 2.60 10.15
N GLY A 104 13.45 2.12 9.07
CA GLY A 104 13.39 0.70 8.68
C GLY A 104 12.16 0.28 7.90
N LEU A 105 11.39 1.23 7.35
CA LEU A 105 10.21 0.92 6.54
C LEU A 105 10.63 0.60 5.10
N PRO A 106 10.14 -0.49 4.50
CA PRO A 106 10.44 -0.82 3.11
C PRO A 106 9.69 0.09 2.14
N PHE A 107 10.32 0.48 1.05
CA PHE A 107 9.67 1.18 -0.04
C PHE A 107 10.22 0.72 -1.38
N ILE A 108 9.46 0.96 -2.45
CA ILE A 108 9.81 0.45 -3.78
C ILE A 108 10.88 1.35 -4.41
N LYS A 109 11.99 0.74 -4.81
CA LYS A 109 13.06 1.43 -5.51
C LYS A 109 12.56 1.94 -6.86
N GLY A 110 12.88 3.19 -7.19
CA GLY A 110 12.50 3.80 -8.46
C GLY A 110 11.08 4.33 -8.52
N ALA A 111 10.31 4.27 -7.44
CA ALA A 111 8.98 4.91 -7.38
C ALA A 111 9.10 6.43 -7.42
N ALA A 112 8.02 7.07 -7.83
CA ALA A 112 7.98 8.53 -7.90
C ALA A 112 8.00 9.17 -6.52
#